data_5f0e119c7af43bdef282bf6f066abcb3
#
_entry.id   5f0e119c7af43bdef282bf6f066abcb3
#
_cell.length_a   1.000
_cell.length_b   1.000
_cell.length_c   1.000
_cell.angle_alpha   90.00
_cell.angle_beta   90.00
_cell.angle_gamma   90.00
#
_symmetry.space_group_name_H-M   'P 1'
#
loop_
_entity.id
_entity.type
_entity.pdbx_description
1 polymer ?
#
loop_
_entity_poly.entity_id
_entity_poly.type
_entity_poly.pdbx_seq_one_letter_code
_entity_poly.pdbx_strand_id
1 'polypeptide(L)'
;MARRKDESLINNRKQKKARKVMFAVAFLLTLLCIGTGSYVQELDTVQVGSVAEKRYVAEADAVDEVATNKLKDAAADSVAPIYKQDAAVEEESNAEVKELFQDLEQILANLKEGESFVVKAQEAPWKLPVVLSERELKAYQALEKSNRTLFQEDCLVTMNNLYTEGITADALEEGRQKANEAFAATAWNKGLKEMAGAVFDAAITPNLLPDEAAIEAAREEKRAEVADVMIRKNQKIVDEGEIITQEIYDRLVSLHLVGGADYKSSVLPLLGSFLLVVLLFVALYLFFVWGRGQFELKPNEAKMLFTIYVIMILLLRLMGGAAYFTLIPLGLFAMLTSLLVGRRVALVMNTLFCIIGCFIFNGDVQFLMYSLLVGTLGALLIQKTEKRQRMVWVAVAMAAVSFAAMFGVGLFFENGYSAGLLLKCLFAAVMGLVSVVIAVGSLPFWEATFEANTPLRLLELTNPNNELLRRLMIEAPGTYHHSLIVANLAETAAYEIGANTALARAGAYYHDIGKLKNPQMFSENQAGYNPHDDLAPETSAKIITQHPKDGVEMGRAHGLPNVILDVIREHAKVTSLSQLC
;
A
#
# COMPACT_ATOMS: atom_id res chain seq x y z
N MET A 1 25.99 -31.46 -39.51
CA MET A 1 25.52 -31.81 -38.16
C MET A 1 25.99 -30.81 -37.09
N ALA A 2 27.24 -30.37 -37.03
CA ALA A 2 27.76 -29.45 -36.01
C ALA A 2 27.02 -28.09 -35.95
N ARG A 3 26.78 -27.43 -37.11
CA ARG A 3 26.11 -26.11 -37.19
C ARG A 3 24.66 -26.13 -36.64
N ARG A 4 23.90 -27.22 -36.85
CA ARG A 4 22.56 -27.41 -36.30
C ARG A 4 22.57 -27.65 -34.78
N LYS A 5 23.62 -28.27 -34.24
CA LYS A 5 23.81 -28.52 -32.82
C LYS A 5 24.12 -27.21 -32.08
N ASP A 6 24.91 -26.32 -32.70
CA ASP A 6 25.21 -24.99 -32.17
C ASP A 6 23.99 -24.07 -32.20
N GLU A 7 23.20 -24.06 -33.28
CA GLU A 7 21.96 -23.28 -33.36
C GLU A 7 20.92 -23.72 -32.28
N SER A 8 20.80 -25.02 -32.04
CA SER A 8 19.92 -25.57 -31.02
C SER A 8 20.38 -25.19 -29.60
N LEU A 9 21.67 -25.18 -29.33
CA LEU A 9 22.26 -24.79 -28.05
C LEU A 9 22.09 -23.27 -27.78
N ILE A 10 22.29 -22.46 -28.83
CA ILE A 10 22.10 -20.99 -28.74
C ILE A 10 20.63 -20.65 -28.49
N ASN A 11 19.71 -21.34 -29.20
CA ASN A 11 18.28 -21.13 -29.02
C ASN A 11 17.81 -21.54 -27.59
N ASN A 12 18.32 -22.66 -27.09
CA ASN A 12 18.03 -23.13 -25.72
C ASN A 12 18.56 -22.16 -24.64
N ARG A 13 19.74 -21.55 -24.84
CA ARG A 13 20.30 -20.51 -23.96
C ARG A 13 19.46 -19.23 -23.98
N LYS A 14 19.04 -18.78 -25.18
CA LYS A 14 18.15 -17.61 -25.32
C LYS A 14 16.79 -17.81 -24.61
N GLN A 15 16.19 -19.00 -24.79
CA GLN A 15 14.91 -19.33 -24.12
C GLN A 15 15.04 -19.40 -22.59
N LYS A 16 16.13 -19.98 -22.06
CA LYS A 16 16.40 -20.00 -20.62
C LYS A 16 16.58 -18.57 -20.06
N LYS A 17 17.27 -17.69 -20.80
CA LYS A 17 17.42 -16.29 -20.40
C LYS A 17 16.09 -15.56 -20.41
N ALA A 18 15.26 -15.74 -21.44
CA ALA A 18 13.93 -15.14 -21.52
C ALA A 18 13.01 -15.57 -20.37
N ARG A 19 13.01 -16.86 -20.00
CA ARG A 19 12.24 -17.36 -18.83
C ARG A 19 12.68 -16.69 -17.51
N LYS A 20 13.99 -16.53 -17.29
CA LYS A 20 14.50 -15.84 -16.10
C LYS A 20 14.07 -14.37 -16.06
N VAL A 21 14.10 -13.68 -17.20
CA VAL A 21 13.65 -12.28 -17.31
C VAL A 21 12.15 -12.18 -17.02
N MET A 22 11.31 -13.03 -17.62
CA MET A 22 9.87 -13.05 -17.35
C MET A 22 9.56 -13.28 -15.87
N PHE A 23 10.26 -14.23 -15.22
CA PHE A 23 10.11 -14.51 -13.80
C PHE A 23 10.49 -13.29 -12.94
N ALA A 24 11.61 -12.63 -13.26
CA ALA A 24 12.05 -11.41 -12.56
C ALA A 24 11.06 -10.24 -12.75
N VAL A 25 10.52 -10.05 -13.96
CA VAL A 25 9.53 -9.00 -14.24
C VAL A 25 8.22 -9.29 -13.50
N ALA A 26 7.75 -10.55 -13.50
CA ALA A 26 6.57 -10.93 -12.73
C ALA A 26 6.76 -10.66 -11.23
N PHE A 27 7.91 -11.01 -10.68
CA PHE A 27 8.27 -10.73 -9.29
C PHE A 27 8.23 -9.23 -8.96
N LEU A 28 8.92 -8.42 -9.77
CA LEU A 28 8.97 -6.97 -9.57
C LEU A 28 7.59 -6.31 -9.70
N LEU A 29 6.80 -6.75 -10.70
CA LEU A 29 5.43 -6.25 -10.89
C LEU A 29 4.54 -6.59 -9.69
N THR A 30 4.64 -7.83 -9.18
CA THR A 30 3.89 -8.26 -7.98
C THR A 30 4.25 -7.41 -6.78
N LEU A 31 5.55 -7.21 -6.56
CA LEU A 31 6.04 -6.39 -5.46
C LEU A 31 5.54 -4.93 -5.57
N LEU A 32 5.56 -4.37 -6.78
CA LEU A 32 5.03 -3.03 -7.05
C LEU A 32 3.52 -2.96 -6.75
N CYS A 33 2.74 -3.94 -7.23
CA CYS A 33 1.29 -3.96 -7.04
C CYS A 33 0.88 -4.10 -5.57
N ILE A 34 1.60 -4.90 -4.77
CA ILE A 34 1.35 -5.04 -3.34
C ILE A 34 1.81 -3.78 -2.60
N GLY A 35 3.04 -3.31 -2.85
CA GLY A 35 3.59 -2.12 -2.18
C GLY A 35 2.78 -0.85 -2.42
N THR A 36 2.30 -0.64 -3.65
CA THR A 36 1.43 0.51 -3.95
C THR A 36 0.00 0.33 -3.43
N GLY A 37 -0.47 -0.91 -3.22
CA GLY A 37 -1.77 -1.24 -2.61
C GLY A 37 -1.84 -0.73 -1.18
N SER A 38 -0.88 -1.11 -0.37
CA SER A 38 -0.76 -0.66 1.02
C SER A 38 -0.65 0.87 1.17
N TYR A 39 -0.15 1.57 0.14
CA TYR A 39 0.05 3.03 0.17
C TYR A 39 -1.21 3.83 -0.19
N VAL A 40 -2.10 3.28 -1.03
CA VAL A 40 -3.30 4.01 -1.52
C VAL A 40 -4.48 3.88 -0.58
N GLN A 41 -4.55 2.83 0.22
CA GLN A 41 -5.69 2.58 1.11
C GLN A 41 -5.68 3.43 2.39
N GLU A 42 -4.55 4.09 2.71
CA GLU A 42 -4.45 5.03 3.84
C GLU A 42 -4.99 6.44 3.57
N LEU A 43 -5.54 6.69 2.39
CA LEU A 43 -6.46 7.79 2.17
C LEU A 43 -7.88 7.38 2.58
N ASP A 44 -8.01 6.71 3.74
CA ASP A 44 -9.31 6.62 4.39
C ASP A 44 -9.78 8.07 4.61
N THR A 45 -10.89 8.40 4.02
CA THR A 45 -11.50 9.73 3.94
C THR A 45 -11.99 10.24 5.31
N VAL A 46 -11.44 9.71 6.40
CA VAL A 46 -11.73 10.18 7.75
C VAL A 46 -11.06 11.53 7.94
N GLN A 47 -11.85 12.58 7.87
CA GLN A 47 -11.43 13.95 8.11
C GLN A 47 -12.17 14.49 9.34
N VAL A 48 -11.51 15.40 10.06
CA VAL A 48 -12.17 16.14 11.14
C VAL A 48 -13.39 16.88 10.59
N GLY A 49 -14.53 16.71 11.24
CA GLY A 49 -15.81 17.26 10.81
C GLY A 49 -16.61 16.38 9.86
N SER A 50 -16.05 15.27 9.34
CA SER A 50 -16.80 14.29 8.57
C SER A 50 -17.64 13.37 9.48
N VAL A 51 -18.59 12.68 8.88
CA VAL A 51 -19.41 11.66 9.56
C VAL A 51 -18.71 10.30 9.42
N ALA A 52 -18.63 9.53 10.51
CA ALA A 52 -18.04 8.20 10.48
C ALA A 52 -18.88 7.26 9.61
N GLU A 53 -18.29 6.69 8.57
CA GLU A 53 -18.95 5.75 7.64
C GLU A 53 -19.11 4.34 8.23
N LYS A 54 -18.35 4.02 9.26
CA LYS A 54 -18.37 2.74 9.97
C LYS A 54 -18.07 2.94 11.46
N ARG A 55 -18.44 1.96 12.26
CA ARG A 55 -18.07 1.92 13.68
C ARG A 55 -16.57 1.57 13.83
N TYR A 56 -15.84 2.38 14.60
CA TYR A 56 -14.45 2.12 14.97
C TYR A 56 -14.38 1.64 16.42
N VAL A 57 -13.66 0.52 16.63
CA VAL A 57 -13.41 -0.09 17.93
C VAL A 57 -11.93 -0.39 18.09
N ALA A 58 -11.43 -0.38 19.31
CA ALA A 58 -10.04 -0.74 19.58
C ALA A 58 -9.80 -2.24 19.30
N GLU A 59 -8.78 -2.56 18.51
CA GLU A 59 -8.43 -3.94 18.14
C GLU A 59 -7.68 -4.70 19.24
N ALA A 60 -7.01 -3.96 20.13
CA ALA A 60 -6.25 -4.47 21.27
C ALA A 60 -6.37 -3.50 22.45
N ASP A 61 -5.92 -3.94 23.66
CA ASP A 61 -5.73 -3.04 24.77
C ASP A 61 -4.58 -2.07 24.42
N ALA A 62 -4.81 -0.78 24.58
CA ALA A 62 -3.86 0.28 24.25
C ALA A 62 -3.97 1.47 25.23
N VAL A 63 -2.97 2.31 25.30
CA VAL A 63 -3.00 3.57 26.03
C VAL A 63 -3.76 4.61 25.20
N ASP A 64 -4.73 5.31 25.80
CA ASP A 64 -5.35 6.49 25.23
C ASP A 64 -4.42 7.69 25.42
N GLU A 65 -3.52 7.91 24.47
CA GLU A 65 -2.54 9.01 24.54
C GLU A 65 -3.23 10.37 24.61
N VAL A 66 -4.34 10.55 23.93
CA VAL A 66 -5.09 11.83 23.90
C VAL A 66 -5.68 12.13 25.26
N ALA A 67 -6.39 11.17 25.87
CA ALA A 67 -6.97 11.33 27.20
C ALA A 67 -5.87 11.44 28.27
N THR A 68 -4.81 10.66 28.17
CA THR A 68 -3.67 10.69 29.10
C THR A 68 -2.97 12.05 29.07
N ASN A 69 -2.66 12.58 27.89
CA ASN A 69 -2.01 13.88 27.75
C ASN A 69 -2.90 15.02 28.26
N LYS A 70 -4.19 14.96 27.99
CA LYS A 70 -5.16 15.95 28.53
C LYS A 70 -5.18 15.96 30.05
N LEU A 71 -5.11 14.80 30.69
CA LEU A 71 -5.02 14.72 32.17
C LEU A 71 -3.66 15.20 32.68
N LYS A 72 -2.55 14.90 31.99
CA LYS A 72 -1.21 15.38 32.34
C LYS A 72 -1.11 16.89 32.23
N ASP A 73 -1.68 17.49 31.19
CA ASP A 73 -1.69 18.94 31.02
C ASP A 73 -2.59 19.62 32.08
N ALA A 74 -3.75 19.06 32.34
CA ALA A 74 -4.63 19.59 33.44
C ALA A 74 -3.95 19.49 34.82
N ALA A 75 -3.18 18.43 35.07
CA ALA A 75 -2.39 18.29 36.29
C ALA A 75 -1.27 19.34 36.37
N ALA A 76 -0.56 19.57 35.27
CA ALA A 76 0.48 20.58 35.16
C ALA A 76 -0.07 22.00 35.35
N ASP A 77 -1.24 22.30 34.78
CA ASP A 77 -1.90 23.62 34.92
C ASP A 77 -2.42 23.87 36.32
N SER A 78 -2.59 22.85 37.15
CA SER A 78 -2.97 22.99 38.56
C SER A 78 -1.82 23.45 39.47
N VAL A 79 -0.60 23.53 39.01
CA VAL A 79 0.56 23.93 39.77
C VAL A 79 0.47 25.45 40.08
N ALA A 80 0.44 25.78 41.36
CA ALA A 80 0.46 27.17 41.82
C ALA A 80 1.81 27.83 41.45
N PRO A 81 1.83 29.13 41.17
CA PRO A 81 3.07 29.84 40.87
C PRO A 81 4.04 29.80 42.07
N ILE A 82 5.28 29.42 41.79
CA ILE A 82 6.37 29.39 42.78
C ILE A 82 7.20 30.64 42.52
N TYR A 83 7.47 31.38 43.62
CA TYR A 83 8.22 32.64 43.55
C TYR A 83 9.59 32.49 44.16
N LYS A 84 10.56 33.18 43.58
CA LYS A 84 11.92 33.35 44.11
C LYS A 84 12.17 34.82 44.41
N GLN A 85 12.78 35.09 45.57
CA GLN A 85 13.17 36.43 45.95
C GLN A 85 14.43 36.84 45.19
N ASP A 86 14.38 38.00 44.51
CA ASP A 86 15.52 38.61 43.84
C ASP A 86 16.13 39.73 44.72
N ALA A 87 17.28 39.42 45.32
CA ALA A 87 18.02 40.37 46.16
C ALA A 87 18.59 41.57 45.36
N ALA A 88 18.78 41.41 44.05
CA ALA A 88 19.30 42.48 43.20
C ALA A 88 18.32 43.66 43.11
N VAL A 89 17.01 43.37 43.09
CA VAL A 89 15.95 44.39 43.09
C VAL A 89 16.00 45.24 44.37
N GLU A 90 16.15 44.58 45.53
CA GLU A 90 16.30 45.28 46.83
C GLU A 90 17.55 46.14 46.84
N GLU A 91 18.68 45.64 46.38
CA GLU A 91 19.96 46.36 46.33
C GLU A 91 19.87 47.57 45.40
N GLU A 92 19.28 47.44 44.22
CA GLU A 92 19.06 48.50 43.26
C GLU A 92 18.14 49.59 43.79
N SER A 93 16.99 49.25 44.32
CA SER A 93 16.06 50.20 44.89
C SER A 93 16.67 50.98 46.09
N ASN A 94 17.38 50.27 46.95
CA ASN A 94 18.10 50.91 48.06
C ASN A 94 19.21 51.85 47.58
N ALA A 95 19.92 51.48 46.51
CA ALA A 95 20.97 52.34 45.93
C ALA A 95 20.37 53.60 45.32
N GLU A 96 19.25 53.51 44.61
CA GLU A 96 18.56 54.67 44.01
C GLU A 96 18.06 55.66 45.08
N VAL A 97 17.50 55.14 46.16
CA VAL A 97 17.08 55.98 47.28
C VAL A 97 18.27 56.64 47.96
N LYS A 98 19.39 55.93 48.17
CA LYS A 98 20.62 56.51 48.70
C LYS A 98 21.18 57.62 47.81
N GLU A 99 21.19 57.39 46.49
CA GLU A 99 21.64 58.36 45.50
C GLU A 99 20.77 59.63 45.54
N LEU A 100 19.46 59.50 45.58
CA LEU A 100 18.52 60.63 45.72
C LEU A 100 18.85 61.49 46.94
N PHE A 101 19.05 60.87 48.11
CA PHE A 101 19.36 61.63 49.35
C PHE A 101 20.77 62.22 49.29
N GLN A 102 21.75 61.59 48.68
CA GLN A 102 23.10 62.14 48.45
C GLN A 102 23.04 63.36 47.55
N ASP A 103 22.27 63.30 46.49
CA ASP A 103 22.10 64.45 45.60
C ASP A 103 21.40 65.64 46.28
N LEU A 104 20.38 65.37 47.10
CA LEU A 104 19.74 66.39 47.90
C LEU A 104 20.75 67.06 48.87
N GLU A 105 21.61 66.29 49.54
CA GLU A 105 22.67 66.80 50.38
C GLU A 105 23.73 67.65 49.61
N GLN A 106 24.09 67.18 48.39
CA GLN A 106 25.05 67.97 47.55
C GLN A 106 24.45 69.28 47.08
N ILE A 107 23.15 69.32 46.75
CA ILE A 107 22.46 70.55 46.39
C ILE A 107 22.50 71.53 47.59
N LEU A 108 22.21 71.03 48.81
CA LEU A 108 22.22 71.83 50.04
C LEU A 108 23.58 72.35 50.37
N ALA A 109 24.67 71.55 50.17
CA ALA A 109 26.06 71.95 50.46
C ALA A 109 26.62 72.98 49.46
N ASN A 110 26.12 72.96 48.20
CA ASN A 110 26.62 73.87 47.15
C ASN A 110 25.70 75.07 46.88
N LEU A 111 24.73 75.35 47.77
CA LEU A 111 23.84 76.49 47.64
C LEU A 111 24.57 77.80 47.78
N LYS A 112 24.43 78.70 46.82
CA LYS A 112 25.01 80.05 46.84
C LYS A 112 24.04 81.03 47.45
N GLU A 113 24.59 82.20 47.97
CA GLU A 113 23.81 83.25 48.53
C GLU A 113 22.78 83.80 47.52
N GLY A 114 21.46 83.70 47.87
CA GLY A 114 20.36 84.10 46.99
C GLY A 114 19.73 83.00 46.15
N GLU A 115 20.18 81.75 46.17
CA GLU A 115 19.63 80.63 45.45
C GLU A 115 18.60 79.83 46.30
N SER A 116 17.56 79.36 45.72
CA SER A 116 16.50 78.52 46.42
C SER A 116 16.84 77.04 46.26
N PHE A 117 16.96 76.32 47.41
CA PHE A 117 17.09 74.86 47.44
C PHE A 117 15.96 74.17 46.71
N VAL A 118 14.73 74.61 46.94
CA VAL A 118 13.54 74.01 46.36
C VAL A 118 13.55 74.04 44.85
N VAL A 119 13.93 75.18 44.24
CA VAL A 119 14.00 75.32 42.79
C VAL A 119 15.08 74.40 42.21
N LYS A 120 16.27 74.36 42.80
CA LYS A 120 17.36 73.52 42.34
C LYS A 120 17.02 72.02 42.51
N ALA A 121 16.38 71.61 43.58
CA ALA A 121 15.99 70.25 43.79
C ALA A 121 14.85 69.81 42.83
N GLN A 122 13.92 70.72 42.48
CA GLN A 122 12.88 70.42 41.48
C GLN A 122 13.38 70.34 40.05
N GLU A 123 14.49 71.02 39.72
CA GLU A 123 15.14 71.00 38.41
C GLU A 123 16.19 69.87 38.26
N ALA A 124 16.53 69.19 39.34
CA ALA A 124 17.56 68.16 39.33
C ALA A 124 17.07 66.89 38.61
N PRO A 125 17.91 66.31 37.74
CA PRO A 125 17.60 65.08 37.02
C PRO A 125 17.84 63.86 37.95
N TRP A 126 16.84 63.53 38.79
CA TRP A 126 16.94 62.36 39.66
C TRP A 126 16.96 61.06 38.85
N LYS A 127 17.76 60.10 39.27
CA LYS A 127 17.74 58.75 38.72
C LYS A 127 16.43 58.07 39.12
N LEU A 128 16.01 58.22 40.37
CA LEU A 128 14.71 57.77 40.85
C LEU A 128 13.62 58.72 40.31
N PRO A 129 12.59 58.20 39.61
CA PRO A 129 11.53 59.01 39.00
C PRO A 129 10.55 59.55 40.06
N VAL A 130 11.08 60.34 41.01
CA VAL A 130 10.28 60.93 42.10
C VAL A 130 10.00 62.43 41.83
N VAL A 131 8.79 62.85 42.09
CA VAL A 131 8.39 64.25 42.02
C VAL A 131 8.16 64.77 43.43
N LEU A 132 9.05 65.63 43.94
CA LEU A 132 8.99 66.19 45.27
C LEU A 132 8.32 67.58 45.25
N SER A 133 7.33 67.79 46.09
CA SER A 133 6.61 69.06 46.23
C SER A 133 7.46 70.09 47.00
N GLU A 134 7.14 71.36 46.79
CA GLU A 134 7.77 72.48 47.57
C GLU A 134 7.69 72.28 49.09
N ARG A 135 6.57 71.73 49.57
CA ARG A 135 6.37 71.46 50.99
C ARG A 135 7.29 70.37 51.52
N GLU A 136 7.48 69.30 50.79
CA GLU A 136 8.36 68.19 51.15
C GLU A 136 9.83 68.63 51.18
N LEU A 137 10.29 69.34 50.14
CA LEU A 137 11.63 69.87 50.04
C LEU A 137 11.93 70.88 51.15
N LYS A 138 10.97 71.78 51.53
CA LYS A 138 11.16 72.69 52.65
C LYS A 138 11.22 71.97 53.99
N ALA A 139 10.42 70.89 54.16
CA ALA A 139 10.45 70.09 55.38
C ALA A 139 11.80 69.38 55.53
N TYR A 140 12.39 68.85 54.40
CA TYR A 140 13.74 68.25 54.39
C TYR A 140 14.82 69.28 54.66
N GLN A 141 14.79 70.47 54.03
CA GLN A 141 15.76 71.54 54.20
C GLN A 141 15.81 72.02 55.66
N ALA A 142 14.69 72.03 56.38
CA ALA A 142 14.60 72.47 57.77
C ALA A 142 15.24 71.50 58.78
N LEU A 143 15.59 70.26 58.34
CA LEU A 143 16.27 69.31 59.22
C LEU A 143 17.76 69.65 59.39
N GLU A 144 18.28 69.37 60.59
CA GLU A 144 19.74 69.32 60.82
C GLU A 144 20.37 68.09 60.04
N LYS A 145 21.64 68.14 59.68
CA LYS A 145 22.32 67.13 58.97
C LYS A 145 22.19 65.71 59.58
N SER A 146 22.30 65.62 60.90
CA SER A 146 22.11 64.39 61.67
C SER A 146 20.71 63.77 61.47
N ASN A 147 19.71 64.65 61.51
CA ASN A 147 18.33 64.24 61.34
C ASN A 147 17.98 63.88 59.90
N ARG A 148 18.64 64.46 58.90
CA ARG A 148 18.48 64.06 57.50
C ARG A 148 19.03 62.66 57.26
N THR A 149 20.20 62.34 57.88
CA THR A 149 20.75 60.97 57.82
C THR A 149 19.82 59.97 58.48
N LEU A 150 19.26 60.29 59.67
CA LEU A 150 18.29 59.45 60.33
C LEU A 150 16.99 59.25 59.53
N PHE A 151 16.53 60.29 58.82
CA PHE A 151 15.35 60.20 57.95
C PHE A 151 15.59 59.26 56.77
N GLN A 152 16.80 59.35 56.12
CA GLN A 152 17.23 58.44 55.09
C GLN A 152 17.28 56.99 55.61
N GLU A 153 17.86 56.75 56.77
CA GLU A 153 17.97 55.44 57.39
C GLU A 153 16.60 54.85 57.67
N ASP A 154 15.67 55.64 58.21
CA ASP A 154 14.27 55.19 58.47
C ASP A 154 13.52 54.83 57.19
N CYS A 155 13.74 55.59 56.11
CA CYS A 155 13.17 55.24 54.80
C CYS A 155 13.71 53.87 54.30
N LEU A 156 15.02 53.68 54.36
CA LEU A 156 15.68 52.44 53.94
C LEU A 156 15.26 51.24 54.80
N VAL A 157 15.16 51.43 56.13
CA VAL A 157 14.71 50.38 57.05
C VAL A 157 13.26 49.97 56.74
N THR A 158 12.39 50.93 56.44
CA THR A 158 11.01 50.66 56.08
C THR A 158 10.92 49.87 54.79
N MET A 159 11.70 50.23 53.78
CA MET A 159 11.77 49.49 52.50
C MET A 159 12.32 48.07 52.68
N ASN A 160 13.42 47.92 53.45
CA ASN A 160 14.06 46.63 53.69
C ASN A 160 13.13 45.67 54.44
N ASN A 161 12.36 46.14 55.41
CA ASN A 161 11.36 45.34 56.12
C ASN A 161 10.31 44.79 55.14
N LEU A 162 9.86 45.64 54.22
CA LEU A 162 8.89 45.25 53.20
C LEU A 162 9.47 44.24 52.19
N TYR A 163 10.72 44.48 51.76
CA TYR A 163 11.41 43.53 50.85
C TYR A 163 11.70 42.19 51.52
N THR A 164 11.89 42.15 52.84
CA THR A 164 12.05 40.89 53.58
C THR A 164 10.74 40.06 53.58
N GLU A 165 9.59 40.72 53.60
CA GLU A 165 8.28 40.03 53.43
C GLU A 165 8.06 39.55 52.00
N GLY A 166 8.65 40.22 51.02
CA GLY A 166 8.57 39.94 49.60
C GLY A 166 7.33 40.54 48.94
N ILE A 167 7.50 41.11 47.77
CA ILE A 167 6.45 41.79 47.01
C ILE A 167 6.33 41.18 45.64
N THR A 168 5.14 40.62 45.31
CA THR A 168 4.78 40.22 43.97
C THR A 168 4.28 41.38 43.12
N ALA A 169 4.26 41.25 41.81
CA ALA A 169 3.78 42.30 40.91
C ALA A 169 2.31 42.65 41.19
N ASP A 170 1.46 41.70 41.54
CA ASP A 170 0.04 41.90 41.85
C ASP A 170 -0.16 42.56 43.20
N ALA A 171 0.78 42.42 44.16
CA ALA A 171 0.72 42.98 45.50
C ALA A 171 1.50 44.29 45.63
N LEU A 172 2.02 44.90 44.56
CA LEU A 172 2.88 46.08 44.58
C LEU A 172 2.20 47.29 45.24
N GLU A 173 0.94 47.58 44.88
CA GLU A 173 0.21 48.73 45.44
C GLU A 173 -0.12 48.50 46.92
N GLU A 174 -0.45 47.27 47.33
CA GLU A 174 -0.62 46.95 48.75
C GLU A 174 0.70 47.08 49.51
N GLY A 175 1.83 46.68 48.92
CA GLY A 175 3.18 46.85 49.48
C GLY A 175 3.52 48.31 49.71
N ARG A 176 3.30 49.17 48.71
CA ARG A 176 3.50 50.63 48.82
C ARG A 176 2.65 51.26 49.91
N GLN A 177 1.37 50.86 50.01
CA GLN A 177 0.48 51.31 51.05
C GLN A 177 0.98 50.89 52.44
N LYS A 178 1.42 49.62 52.62
CA LYS A 178 2.01 49.14 53.89
C LYS A 178 3.23 49.94 54.30
N ALA A 179 4.15 50.28 53.34
CA ALA A 179 5.30 51.11 53.60
C ALA A 179 4.88 52.53 54.10
N ASN A 180 3.89 53.12 53.42
CA ASN A 180 3.36 54.40 53.74
C ASN A 180 2.69 54.40 55.14
N GLU A 181 1.90 53.38 55.51
CA GLU A 181 1.28 53.21 56.80
C GLU A 181 2.32 53.00 57.92
N ALA A 182 3.33 52.17 57.70
CA ALA A 182 4.42 51.93 58.64
C ALA A 182 5.20 53.20 58.91
N PHE A 183 5.51 53.95 57.85
CA PHE A 183 6.22 55.23 58.00
C PHE A 183 5.35 56.34 58.62
N ALA A 184 4.05 56.30 58.37
CA ALA A 184 3.09 57.27 59.03
C ALA A 184 3.07 57.14 60.55
N ALA A 185 3.41 55.98 61.11
CA ALA A 185 3.54 55.74 62.53
C ALA A 185 4.77 56.38 63.20
N THR A 186 5.77 56.82 62.39
CA THR A 186 6.99 57.45 62.89
C THR A 186 6.75 58.88 63.45
N ALA A 187 7.72 59.44 64.18
CA ALA A 187 7.63 60.76 64.80
C ALA A 187 7.91 61.92 63.79
N TRP A 188 8.12 61.67 62.53
CA TRP A 188 8.40 62.70 61.52
C TRP A 188 7.22 63.63 61.27
N ASN A 189 7.52 64.84 60.81
CA ASN A 189 6.45 65.82 60.51
C ASN A 189 5.70 65.46 59.23
N LYS A 190 4.54 66.03 58.95
CA LYS A 190 3.67 65.69 57.83
C LYS A 190 4.35 65.82 56.45
N GLY A 191 5.19 66.87 56.24
CA GLY A 191 5.88 67.08 54.98
C GLY A 191 6.92 65.98 54.69
N LEU A 192 7.64 65.50 55.70
CA LEU A 192 8.58 64.40 55.60
C LEU A 192 7.90 63.04 55.35
N LYS A 193 6.71 62.83 56.00
CA LYS A 193 5.93 61.61 55.70
C LYS A 193 5.41 61.59 54.28
N GLU A 194 4.99 62.75 53.76
CA GLU A 194 4.57 62.90 52.38
C GLU A 194 5.76 62.64 51.44
N MET A 195 6.97 63.16 51.75
CA MET A 195 8.21 62.90 51.00
C MET A 195 8.58 61.44 51.02
N ALA A 196 8.57 60.76 52.14
CA ALA A 196 8.83 59.34 52.23
C ALA A 196 7.86 58.53 51.38
N GLY A 197 6.56 58.91 51.41
CA GLY A 197 5.56 58.27 50.52
C GLY A 197 5.88 58.39 49.05
N ALA A 198 6.26 59.61 48.59
CA ALA A 198 6.66 59.82 47.21
C ALA A 198 7.89 58.97 46.84
N VAL A 199 8.84 58.82 47.77
CA VAL A 199 10.04 57.98 47.58
C VAL A 199 9.63 56.48 47.49
N PHE A 200 8.75 56.02 48.38
CA PHE A 200 8.29 54.64 48.36
C PHE A 200 7.50 54.31 47.09
N ASP A 201 6.64 55.19 46.64
CA ASP A 201 5.90 55.02 45.41
C ASP A 201 6.78 54.92 44.16
N ALA A 202 7.94 55.63 44.16
CA ALA A 202 8.90 55.62 43.07
C ALA A 202 9.89 54.45 43.16
N ALA A 203 10.38 54.12 44.37
CA ALA A 203 11.47 53.19 44.57
C ALA A 203 11.06 51.74 44.79
N ILE A 204 9.85 51.48 45.32
CA ILE A 204 9.44 50.12 45.60
C ILE A 204 8.99 49.45 44.32
N THR A 205 9.69 48.35 43.95
CA THR A 205 9.41 47.48 42.84
C THR A 205 9.26 46.03 43.31
N PRO A 206 8.61 45.13 42.53
CA PRO A 206 8.40 43.73 42.95
C PRO A 206 9.76 42.99 43.04
N ASN A 207 10.01 42.30 44.16
CA ASN A 207 11.20 41.49 44.39
C ASN A 207 10.93 40.00 44.46
N LEU A 208 9.66 39.56 44.39
CA LEU A 208 9.25 38.18 44.23
C LEU A 208 8.95 37.93 42.74
N LEU A 209 9.88 37.29 42.03
CA LEU A 209 9.74 36.96 40.65
C LEU A 209 9.34 35.46 40.48
N PRO A 210 8.51 35.09 39.50
CA PRO A 210 8.22 33.69 39.22
C PRO A 210 9.50 32.90 38.96
N ASP A 211 9.68 31.76 39.65
CA ASP A 211 10.74 30.81 39.38
C ASP A 211 10.30 29.82 38.32
N GLU A 212 10.49 30.17 37.05
CA GLU A 212 10.10 29.35 35.89
C GLU A 212 10.69 27.93 35.96
N ALA A 213 11.94 27.77 36.45
CA ALA A 213 12.57 26.48 36.57
C ALA A 213 11.91 25.60 37.64
N ALA A 214 11.55 26.17 38.79
CA ALA A 214 10.87 25.45 39.83
C ALA A 214 9.41 25.13 39.45
N ILE A 215 8.73 26.03 38.74
CA ILE A 215 7.38 25.83 38.23
C ILE A 215 7.38 24.68 37.21
N GLU A 216 8.32 24.66 36.25
CA GLU A 216 8.36 23.59 35.25
C GLU A 216 8.76 22.25 35.87
N ALA A 217 9.67 22.23 36.84
CA ALA A 217 9.98 21.01 37.59
C ALA A 217 8.75 20.45 38.33
N ALA A 218 7.97 21.31 38.96
CA ALA A 218 6.72 20.91 39.64
C ALA A 218 5.65 20.45 38.65
N ARG A 219 5.55 21.05 37.47
CA ARG A 219 4.67 20.62 36.39
C ARG A 219 5.04 19.23 35.88
N GLU A 220 6.34 18.98 35.65
CA GLU A 220 6.82 17.66 35.24
C GLU A 220 6.56 16.58 36.29
N GLU A 221 6.75 16.91 37.58
CA GLU A 221 6.42 16.02 38.69
C GLU A 221 4.92 15.68 38.67
N LYS A 222 4.05 16.66 38.47
CA LYS A 222 2.60 16.47 38.40
C LYS A 222 2.17 15.67 37.16
N ARG A 223 2.85 15.87 36.01
CA ARG A 223 2.62 15.04 34.83
C ARG A 223 3.00 13.57 35.07
N ALA A 224 4.09 13.33 35.79
CA ALA A 224 4.55 11.97 36.09
C ALA A 224 3.64 11.19 37.07
N GLU A 225 2.91 11.89 37.94
CA GLU A 225 1.93 11.30 38.86
C GLU A 225 0.67 10.76 38.16
N VAL A 226 0.37 11.24 36.93
CA VAL A 226 -0.85 10.86 36.21
C VAL A 226 -0.68 9.45 35.59
N ALA A 227 -1.56 8.53 35.98
CA ALA A 227 -1.60 7.19 35.41
C ALA A 227 -2.17 7.21 33.97
N ASP A 228 -1.63 6.33 33.12
CA ASP A 228 -2.09 6.20 31.75
C ASP A 228 -3.54 5.70 31.67
N VAL A 229 -4.35 6.36 30.84
CA VAL A 229 -5.73 5.94 30.54
C VAL A 229 -5.70 4.80 29.54
N MET A 230 -6.34 3.67 29.88
CA MET A 230 -6.36 2.47 29.05
C MET A 230 -7.66 2.36 28.26
N ILE A 231 -7.55 2.15 26.96
CA ILE A 231 -8.65 1.70 26.09
C ILE A 231 -8.59 0.17 26.03
N ARG A 232 -9.73 -0.48 26.30
CA ARG A 232 -9.82 -1.94 26.27
C ARG A 232 -10.14 -2.43 24.86
N LYS A 233 -9.69 -3.64 24.53
CA LYS A 233 -10.07 -4.34 23.30
C LYS A 233 -11.58 -4.37 23.12
N ASN A 234 -12.07 -4.08 21.91
CA ASN A 234 -13.47 -3.93 21.51
C ASN A 234 -14.19 -2.71 22.17
N GLN A 235 -13.48 -1.83 22.87
CA GLN A 235 -14.08 -0.58 23.33
C GLN A 235 -14.38 0.32 22.13
N LYS A 236 -15.59 0.90 22.12
CA LYS A 236 -16.03 1.83 21.08
C LYS A 236 -15.22 3.13 21.14
N ILE A 237 -14.78 3.60 19.97
CA ILE A 237 -14.15 4.90 19.77
C ILE A 237 -15.15 5.89 19.16
N VAL A 238 -15.82 5.48 18.05
CA VAL A 238 -16.85 6.25 17.37
C VAL A 238 -17.84 5.30 16.70
N ASP A 239 -19.13 5.63 16.69
CA ASP A 239 -20.16 4.88 15.97
C ASP A 239 -20.36 5.39 14.54
N GLU A 240 -20.95 4.53 13.69
CA GLU A 240 -21.42 4.92 12.36
C GLU A 240 -22.45 6.04 12.48
N GLY A 241 -22.27 7.12 11.73
CA GLY A 241 -23.14 8.30 11.77
C GLY A 241 -22.73 9.36 12.78
N GLU A 242 -21.75 9.13 13.66
CA GLU A 242 -21.22 10.16 14.59
C GLU A 242 -20.24 11.10 13.86
N ILE A 243 -20.22 12.37 14.28
CA ILE A 243 -19.27 13.36 13.72
C ILE A 243 -17.89 13.13 14.34
N ILE A 244 -16.88 13.06 13.49
CA ILE A 244 -15.49 12.90 13.90
C ILE A 244 -14.94 14.24 14.36
N THR A 245 -14.82 14.41 15.67
CA THR A 245 -14.16 15.57 16.29
C THR A 245 -12.64 15.44 16.17
N GLN A 246 -11.90 16.55 16.42
CA GLN A 246 -10.44 16.50 16.46
C GLN A 246 -9.93 15.45 17.46
N GLU A 247 -10.54 15.40 18.67
CA GLU A 247 -10.17 14.43 19.72
C GLU A 247 -10.39 12.97 19.29
N ILE A 248 -11.50 12.68 18.59
CA ILE A 248 -11.79 11.35 18.02
C ILE A 248 -10.78 11.02 16.92
N TYR A 249 -10.48 11.98 16.04
CA TYR A 249 -9.50 11.79 14.96
C TYR A 249 -8.11 11.47 15.51
N ASP A 250 -7.62 12.27 16.49
CA ASP A 250 -6.32 12.05 17.11
C ASP A 250 -6.23 10.70 17.82
N ARG A 251 -7.33 10.28 18.46
CA ARG A 251 -7.45 8.97 19.10
C ARG A 251 -7.47 7.83 18.08
N LEU A 252 -8.13 7.99 16.93
CA LEU A 252 -8.11 7.02 15.83
C LEU A 252 -6.71 6.89 15.24
N VAL A 253 -5.98 7.99 15.12
CA VAL A 253 -4.60 8.03 14.64
C VAL A 253 -3.64 7.36 15.63
N SER A 254 -3.73 7.65 16.92
CA SER A 254 -2.88 7.06 17.97
C SER A 254 -3.08 5.56 18.11
N LEU A 255 -4.29 5.06 17.85
CA LEU A 255 -4.63 3.64 17.83
C LEU A 255 -4.35 2.97 16.49
N HIS A 256 -3.77 3.67 15.51
CA HIS A 256 -3.51 3.20 14.15
C HIS A 256 -4.76 2.68 13.41
N LEU A 257 -5.95 3.14 13.79
CA LEU A 257 -7.22 2.80 13.13
C LEU A 257 -7.48 3.66 11.89
N VAL A 258 -6.80 4.81 11.80
CA VAL A 258 -6.80 5.74 10.65
C VAL A 258 -5.37 6.23 10.43
N GLY A 259 -4.94 6.35 9.18
CA GLY A 259 -3.55 6.66 8.83
C GLY A 259 -3.08 8.04 9.29
N GLY A 260 -2.30 8.08 10.33
CA GLY A 260 -1.49 9.24 10.72
C GLY A 260 -0.25 9.41 9.83
N ALA A 261 0.30 10.62 9.76
CA ALA A 261 1.45 10.95 8.92
C ALA A 261 2.70 10.07 9.17
N ASP A 262 2.87 9.55 10.38
CA ASP A 262 4.04 8.76 10.79
C ASP A 262 4.00 7.30 10.32
N TYR A 263 2.80 6.70 10.12
CA TYR A 263 2.64 5.34 9.59
C TYR A 263 3.06 5.24 8.12
N LYS A 264 2.92 6.31 7.35
CA LYS A 264 3.33 6.37 5.92
C LYS A 264 4.83 6.21 5.70
N SER A 265 5.65 6.46 6.70
CA SER A 265 7.11 6.36 6.61
C SER A 265 7.68 5.01 7.06
N SER A 266 6.86 4.07 7.53
CA SER A 266 7.33 2.79 8.03
C SER A 266 7.81 1.88 6.89
N VAL A 267 9.09 1.56 6.86
CA VAL A 267 9.72 0.62 5.93
C VAL A 267 9.31 -0.84 6.23
N LEU A 268 8.79 -1.11 7.43
CA LEU A 268 8.43 -2.46 7.91
C LEU A 268 7.36 -3.17 7.05
N PRO A 269 6.23 -2.54 6.67
CA PRO A 269 5.25 -3.18 5.78
C PRO A 269 5.82 -3.52 4.40
N LEU A 270 6.69 -2.65 3.86
CA LEU A 270 7.38 -2.91 2.59
C LEU A 270 8.36 -4.09 2.72
N LEU A 271 9.09 -4.20 3.81
CA LEU A 271 9.97 -5.33 4.07
C LEU A 271 9.16 -6.63 4.25
N GLY A 272 8.03 -6.58 4.96
CA GLY A 272 7.11 -7.71 5.11
C GLY A 272 6.56 -8.19 3.78
N SER A 273 6.05 -7.28 2.94
CA SER A 273 5.53 -7.61 1.61
C SER A 273 6.62 -8.18 0.70
N PHE A 274 7.84 -7.62 0.74
CA PHE A 274 8.97 -8.15 0.00
C PHE A 274 9.29 -9.61 0.40
N LEU A 275 9.38 -9.90 1.70
CA LEU A 275 9.66 -11.25 2.21
C LEU A 275 8.59 -12.25 1.76
N LEU A 276 7.32 -11.88 1.87
CA LEU A 276 6.18 -12.73 1.46
C LEU A 276 6.22 -13.01 -0.05
N VAL A 277 6.44 -12.00 -0.89
CA VAL A 277 6.57 -12.19 -2.34
C VAL A 277 7.75 -13.09 -2.68
N VAL A 278 8.91 -12.91 -2.02
CA VAL A 278 10.07 -13.80 -2.19
C VAL A 278 9.69 -15.25 -1.88
N LEU A 279 9.04 -15.51 -0.74
CA LEU A 279 8.63 -16.87 -0.35
C LEU A 279 7.65 -17.50 -1.36
N LEU A 280 6.66 -16.74 -1.83
CA LEU A 280 5.70 -17.20 -2.84
C LEU A 280 6.39 -17.55 -4.17
N PHE A 281 7.31 -16.72 -4.64
CA PHE A 281 8.05 -16.97 -5.88
C PHE A 281 9.08 -18.09 -5.73
N VAL A 282 9.67 -18.28 -4.55
CA VAL A 282 10.50 -19.46 -4.24
C VAL A 282 9.66 -20.73 -4.30
N ALA A 283 8.48 -20.75 -3.68
CA ALA A 283 7.56 -21.89 -3.73
C ALA A 283 7.15 -22.21 -5.18
N LEU A 284 6.83 -21.20 -6.00
CA LEU A 284 6.53 -21.36 -7.42
C LEU A 284 7.74 -21.92 -8.20
N TYR A 285 8.93 -21.41 -7.95
CA TYR A 285 10.16 -21.90 -8.56
C TYR A 285 10.40 -23.38 -8.20
N LEU A 286 10.26 -23.76 -6.95
CA LEU A 286 10.41 -25.13 -6.48
C LEU A 286 9.37 -26.06 -7.14
N PHE A 287 8.12 -25.62 -7.27
CA PHE A 287 7.07 -26.37 -7.98
C PHE A 287 7.51 -26.73 -9.41
N PHE A 288 8.03 -25.76 -10.18
CA PHE A 288 8.49 -26.01 -11.54
C PHE A 288 9.80 -26.80 -11.61
N VAL A 289 10.67 -26.72 -10.61
CA VAL A 289 11.94 -27.47 -10.55
C VAL A 289 11.70 -28.92 -10.17
N TRP A 290 10.87 -29.18 -9.16
CA TRP A 290 10.57 -30.56 -8.71
C TRP A 290 9.63 -31.27 -9.67
N GLY A 291 8.78 -30.52 -10.37
CA GLY A 291 7.89 -31.04 -11.41
C GLY A 291 8.56 -31.31 -12.77
N ARG A 292 9.91 -31.22 -12.87
CA ARG A 292 10.62 -31.51 -14.13
C ARG A 292 10.28 -32.90 -14.64
N GLY A 293 9.79 -32.97 -15.86
CA GLY A 293 9.29 -34.19 -16.50
C GLY A 293 7.78 -34.40 -16.41
N GLN A 294 7.08 -33.80 -15.45
CA GLN A 294 5.61 -33.81 -15.37
C GLN A 294 4.95 -32.47 -15.75
N PHE A 295 5.68 -31.35 -15.57
CA PHE A 295 5.17 -29.98 -15.74
C PHE A 295 6.14 -29.08 -16.53
N GLU A 296 6.83 -29.65 -17.53
CA GLU A 296 7.74 -28.85 -18.33
C GLU A 296 6.96 -27.95 -19.27
N LEU A 297 6.87 -26.66 -18.94
CA LEU A 297 6.23 -25.65 -19.79
C LEU A 297 7.04 -25.49 -21.09
N LYS A 298 6.37 -25.58 -22.23
CA LYS A 298 6.97 -25.17 -23.50
C LYS A 298 7.26 -23.67 -23.49
N PRO A 299 8.22 -23.18 -24.30
CA PRO A 299 8.57 -21.75 -24.29
C PRO A 299 7.39 -20.81 -24.54
N ASN A 300 6.49 -21.18 -25.45
CA ASN A 300 5.31 -20.39 -25.78
C ASN A 300 4.24 -20.46 -24.67
N GLU A 301 4.07 -21.60 -24.00
CA GLU A 301 3.20 -21.74 -22.84
C GLU A 301 3.67 -20.87 -21.66
N ALA A 302 4.99 -20.77 -21.43
CA ALA A 302 5.56 -19.91 -20.42
C ALA A 302 5.31 -18.41 -20.71
N LYS A 303 5.47 -17.98 -21.97
CA LYS A 303 5.15 -16.59 -22.38
C LYS A 303 3.66 -16.28 -22.21
N MET A 304 2.81 -17.19 -22.64
CA MET A 304 1.36 -17.08 -22.53
C MET A 304 0.91 -16.95 -21.06
N LEU A 305 1.39 -17.86 -20.21
CA LEU A 305 1.12 -17.83 -18.77
C LEU A 305 1.58 -16.52 -18.13
N PHE A 306 2.77 -16.05 -18.49
CA PHE A 306 3.29 -14.76 -18.02
C PHE A 306 2.38 -13.60 -18.47
N THR A 307 1.96 -13.58 -19.74
CA THR A 307 1.08 -12.50 -20.25
C THR A 307 -0.27 -12.50 -19.56
N ILE A 308 -0.91 -13.68 -19.38
CA ILE A 308 -2.17 -13.80 -18.62
C ILE A 308 -1.99 -13.31 -17.18
N TYR A 309 -0.90 -13.72 -16.53
CA TYR A 309 -0.59 -13.30 -15.17
C TYR A 309 -0.46 -11.77 -15.06
N VAL A 310 0.31 -11.14 -15.96
CA VAL A 310 0.50 -9.68 -15.97
C VAL A 310 -0.82 -8.95 -16.17
N ILE A 311 -1.64 -9.37 -17.13
CA ILE A 311 -2.96 -8.76 -17.38
C ILE A 311 -3.83 -8.84 -16.12
N MET A 312 -3.89 -10.01 -15.50
CA MET A 312 -4.76 -10.24 -14.35
C MET A 312 -4.28 -9.54 -13.08
N ILE A 313 -2.97 -9.47 -12.83
CA ILE A 313 -2.44 -8.75 -11.67
C ILE A 313 -2.65 -7.23 -11.80
N LEU A 314 -2.51 -6.69 -13.02
CA LEU A 314 -2.82 -5.29 -13.29
C LEU A 314 -4.32 -5.01 -13.15
N LEU A 315 -5.19 -5.93 -13.59
CA LEU A 315 -6.64 -5.81 -13.40
C LEU A 315 -7.01 -5.80 -11.91
N LEU A 316 -6.43 -6.70 -11.11
CA LEU A 316 -6.61 -6.70 -9.65
C LEU A 316 -6.17 -5.37 -9.04
N ARG A 317 -5.03 -4.82 -9.48
CA ARG A 317 -4.52 -3.56 -8.95
C ARG A 317 -5.38 -2.37 -9.33
N LEU A 318 -5.87 -2.31 -10.56
CA LEU A 318 -6.79 -1.25 -11.02
C LEU A 318 -8.12 -1.26 -10.26
N MET A 319 -8.59 -2.43 -9.90
CA MET A 319 -9.87 -2.63 -9.20
C MET A 319 -9.70 -2.75 -7.67
N GLY A 320 -8.48 -2.73 -7.16
CA GLY A 320 -8.18 -2.90 -5.73
C GLY A 320 -8.73 -1.81 -4.80
N GLY A 321 -9.18 -0.67 -5.36
CA GLY A 321 -9.93 0.37 -4.63
C GLY A 321 -11.46 0.26 -4.79
N ALA A 322 -11.98 -0.74 -5.53
CA ALA A 322 -13.40 -0.90 -5.72
C ALA A 322 -14.05 -1.52 -4.47
N ALA A 323 -15.19 -0.97 -4.06
CA ALA A 323 -15.96 -1.45 -2.90
C ALA A 323 -16.38 -2.93 -3.02
N TYR A 324 -16.39 -3.48 -4.24
CA TYR A 324 -16.85 -4.85 -4.51
C TYR A 324 -15.85 -5.60 -5.39
N PHE A 325 -14.99 -6.42 -4.81
CA PHE A 325 -14.13 -7.37 -5.54
C PHE A 325 -14.94 -8.38 -6.38
N THR A 326 -16.22 -8.56 -6.09
CA THR A 326 -17.17 -9.41 -6.86
C THR A 326 -17.41 -8.91 -8.28
N LEU A 327 -17.01 -7.68 -8.62
CA LEU A 327 -17.03 -7.14 -10.00
C LEU A 327 -15.83 -7.60 -10.85
N ILE A 328 -14.89 -8.34 -10.26
CA ILE A 328 -13.72 -8.85 -10.96
C ILE A 328 -14.00 -10.29 -11.44
N PRO A 329 -13.70 -10.63 -12.70
CA PRO A 329 -13.88 -12.00 -13.22
C PRO A 329 -12.77 -12.92 -12.68
N LEU A 330 -12.74 -13.20 -11.37
CA LEU A 330 -11.66 -13.91 -10.68
C LEU A 330 -11.44 -15.34 -11.20
N GLY A 331 -12.50 -16.01 -11.67
CA GLY A 331 -12.40 -17.33 -12.30
C GLY A 331 -11.64 -17.35 -13.62
N LEU A 332 -11.53 -16.20 -14.30
CA LEU A 332 -10.94 -16.09 -15.65
C LEU A 332 -9.48 -16.57 -15.69
N PHE A 333 -8.65 -16.16 -14.72
CA PHE A 333 -7.25 -16.55 -14.66
C PHE A 333 -7.06 -18.08 -14.63
N ALA A 334 -7.78 -18.72 -13.73
CA ALA A 334 -7.71 -20.17 -13.55
C ALA A 334 -8.26 -20.93 -14.75
N MET A 335 -9.38 -20.46 -15.34
CA MET A 335 -9.99 -21.07 -16.53
C MET A 335 -9.10 -20.96 -17.75
N LEU A 336 -8.56 -19.76 -18.06
CA LEU A 336 -7.63 -19.58 -19.17
C LEU A 336 -6.38 -20.44 -19.01
N THR A 337 -5.78 -20.45 -17.81
CA THR A 337 -4.62 -21.29 -17.54
C THR A 337 -4.95 -22.78 -17.69
N SER A 338 -6.15 -23.22 -17.27
CA SER A 338 -6.58 -24.61 -17.42
C SER A 338 -6.77 -25.03 -18.88
N LEU A 339 -7.34 -24.15 -19.71
CA LEU A 339 -7.57 -24.40 -21.13
C LEU A 339 -6.29 -24.40 -21.94
N LEU A 340 -5.37 -23.46 -21.65
CA LEU A 340 -4.21 -23.18 -22.49
C LEU A 340 -2.94 -23.93 -22.06
N VAL A 341 -2.77 -24.19 -20.75
CA VAL A 341 -1.57 -24.84 -20.21
C VAL A 341 -1.89 -26.18 -19.57
N GLY A 342 -2.99 -26.24 -18.81
CA GLY A 342 -3.45 -27.47 -18.18
C GLY A 342 -3.85 -27.30 -16.72
N ARG A 343 -4.72 -28.22 -16.27
CA ARG A 343 -5.39 -28.16 -14.97
C ARG A 343 -4.46 -28.07 -13.77
N ARG A 344 -3.37 -28.86 -13.76
CA ARG A 344 -2.45 -28.91 -12.61
C ARG A 344 -1.73 -27.60 -12.40
N VAL A 345 -1.25 -27.00 -13.51
CA VAL A 345 -0.60 -25.67 -13.48
C VAL A 345 -1.64 -24.61 -13.09
N ALA A 346 -2.87 -24.70 -13.60
CA ALA A 346 -3.94 -23.76 -13.29
C ALA A 346 -4.27 -23.71 -11.79
N LEU A 347 -4.34 -24.86 -11.12
CA LEU A 347 -4.63 -24.92 -9.69
C LEU A 347 -3.54 -24.26 -8.85
N VAL A 348 -2.28 -24.55 -9.14
CA VAL A 348 -1.13 -23.95 -8.41
C VAL A 348 -1.05 -22.44 -8.67
N MET A 349 -1.18 -22.04 -9.93
CA MET A 349 -1.15 -20.61 -10.30
C MET A 349 -2.34 -19.85 -9.74
N ASN A 350 -3.53 -20.48 -9.66
CA ASN A 350 -4.70 -19.88 -9.03
C ASN A 350 -4.48 -19.64 -7.54
N THR A 351 -3.93 -20.62 -6.81
CA THR A 351 -3.61 -20.46 -5.39
C THR A 351 -2.64 -19.29 -5.16
N LEU A 352 -1.58 -19.22 -5.96
CA LEU A 352 -0.63 -18.09 -5.90
C LEU A 352 -1.32 -16.76 -6.19
N PHE A 353 -2.14 -16.71 -7.24
CA PHE A 353 -2.87 -15.53 -7.64
C PHE A 353 -3.86 -15.04 -6.56
N CYS A 354 -4.56 -15.96 -5.89
CA CYS A 354 -5.49 -15.64 -4.80
C CYS A 354 -4.75 -15.07 -3.58
N ILE A 355 -3.59 -15.63 -3.22
CA ILE A 355 -2.76 -15.13 -2.12
C ILE A 355 -2.23 -13.72 -2.43
N ILE A 356 -1.70 -13.51 -3.64
CA ILE A 356 -1.24 -12.19 -4.08
C ILE A 356 -2.39 -11.18 -4.10
N GLY A 357 -3.56 -11.59 -4.62
CA GLY A 357 -4.75 -10.77 -4.63
C GLY A 357 -5.22 -10.39 -3.21
N CYS A 358 -5.17 -11.33 -2.27
CA CYS A 358 -5.45 -11.05 -0.86
C CYS A 358 -4.57 -9.93 -0.31
N PHE A 359 -3.26 -9.92 -0.63
CA PHE A 359 -2.38 -8.83 -0.21
C PHE A 359 -2.68 -7.50 -0.92
N ILE A 360 -3.09 -7.54 -2.20
CA ILE A 360 -3.51 -6.32 -2.93
C ILE A 360 -4.79 -5.72 -2.31
N PHE A 361 -5.68 -6.58 -1.76
CA PHE A 361 -6.89 -6.21 -1.02
C PHE A 361 -6.67 -6.16 0.50
N ASN A 362 -5.44 -5.82 0.96
CA ASN A 362 -5.05 -5.60 2.37
C ASN A 362 -5.39 -6.72 3.34
N GLY A 363 -5.20 -7.96 2.91
CA GLY A 363 -5.45 -9.13 3.75
C GLY A 363 -6.93 -9.53 3.84
N ASP A 364 -7.77 -9.10 2.89
CA ASP A 364 -9.18 -9.48 2.86
C ASP A 364 -9.34 -11.00 2.69
N VAL A 365 -9.72 -11.66 3.78
CA VAL A 365 -9.95 -13.10 3.84
C VAL A 365 -11.20 -13.50 3.06
N GLN A 366 -12.21 -12.64 2.95
CA GLN A 366 -13.39 -12.87 2.13
C GLN A 366 -13.01 -12.99 0.65
N PHE A 367 -12.16 -12.06 0.17
CA PHE A 367 -11.59 -12.13 -1.17
C PHE A 367 -10.84 -13.45 -1.39
N LEU A 368 -9.95 -13.83 -0.44
CA LEU A 368 -9.13 -15.04 -0.55
C LEU A 368 -10.01 -16.29 -0.68
N MET A 369 -10.98 -16.46 0.21
CA MET A 369 -11.85 -17.63 0.20
C MET A 369 -12.74 -17.69 -1.05
N TYR A 370 -13.34 -16.56 -1.43
CA TYR A 370 -14.17 -16.47 -2.62
C TYR A 370 -13.37 -16.77 -3.89
N SER A 371 -12.24 -16.10 -4.09
CA SER A 371 -11.40 -16.24 -5.29
C SER A 371 -10.82 -17.64 -5.43
N LEU A 372 -10.41 -18.26 -4.32
CA LEU A 372 -9.88 -19.63 -4.30
C LEU A 372 -10.95 -20.65 -4.71
N LEU A 373 -12.16 -20.53 -4.18
CA LEU A 373 -13.27 -21.42 -4.53
C LEU A 373 -13.67 -21.27 -6.00
N VAL A 374 -13.92 -20.05 -6.45
CA VAL A 374 -14.39 -19.75 -7.81
C VAL A 374 -13.31 -20.11 -8.84
N GLY A 375 -12.04 -19.77 -8.60
CA GLY A 375 -10.96 -20.10 -9.51
C GLY A 375 -10.68 -21.60 -9.58
N THR A 376 -10.68 -22.30 -8.44
CA THR A 376 -10.46 -23.74 -8.39
C THR A 376 -11.59 -24.51 -9.11
N LEU A 377 -12.85 -24.22 -8.80
CA LEU A 377 -13.99 -24.87 -9.44
C LEU A 377 -14.07 -24.49 -10.93
N GLY A 378 -13.75 -23.26 -11.30
CA GLY A 378 -13.65 -22.83 -12.69
C GLY A 378 -12.63 -23.62 -13.50
N ALA A 379 -11.41 -23.81 -12.96
CA ALA A 379 -10.38 -24.61 -13.61
C ALA A 379 -10.77 -26.08 -13.80
N LEU A 380 -11.56 -26.63 -12.84
CA LEU A 380 -12.03 -28.02 -12.90
C LEU A 380 -13.19 -28.21 -13.89
N LEU A 381 -14.14 -27.26 -13.93
CA LEU A 381 -15.33 -27.35 -14.76
C LEU A 381 -15.02 -27.14 -16.25
N ILE A 382 -14.10 -26.22 -16.59
CA ILE A 382 -13.86 -25.79 -17.97
C ILE A 382 -13.10 -26.83 -18.82
N GLN A 383 -12.31 -27.69 -18.22
CA GLN A 383 -11.35 -28.57 -18.94
C GLN A 383 -11.98 -29.60 -19.86
N LYS A 384 -13.22 -30.05 -19.62
CA LYS A 384 -13.88 -31.11 -20.41
C LYS A 384 -14.77 -30.58 -21.54
N THR A 385 -14.52 -29.35 -21.99
CA THR A 385 -15.45 -28.63 -22.87
C THR A 385 -15.06 -28.78 -24.34
N GLU A 386 -15.35 -29.94 -24.93
CA GLU A 386 -15.16 -30.22 -26.35
C GLU A 386 -16.39 -29.83 -27.21
N LYS A 387 -17.57 -29.71 -26.61
CA LYS A 387 -18.84 -29.40 -27.30
C LYS A 387 -19.33 -28.01 -26.93
N ARG A 388 -19.74 -27.20 -27.93
CA ARG A 388 -20.27 -25.83 -27.70
C ARG A 388 -21.43 -25.78 -26.69
N GLN A 389 -22.33 -26.77 -26.76
CA GLN A 389 -23.46 -26.86 -25.82
C GLN A 389 -23.02 -27.02 -24.36
N ARG A 390 -21.91 -27.73 -24.11
CA ARG A 390 -21.36 -27.90 -22.76
C ARG A 390 -20.80 -26.59 -22.20
N MET A 391 -20.28 -25.70 -23.06
CA MET A 391 -19.78 -24.39 -22.65
C MET A 391 -20.86 -23.52 -22.02
N VAL A 392 -22.08 -23.56 -22.56
CA VAL A 392 -23.24 -22.85 -21.97
C VAL A 392 -23.53 -23.37 -20.57
N TRP A 393 -23.54 -24.71 -20.40
CA TRP A 393 -23.76 -25.32 -19.07
C TRP A 393 -22.63 -24.98 -18.08
N VAL A 394 -21.38 -24.90 -18.53
CA VAL A 394 -20.26 -24.46 -17.68
C VAL A 394 -20.46 -23.00 -17.25
N ALA A 395 -20.94 -22.12 -18.15
CA ALA A 395 -21.19 -20.72 -17.82
C ALA A 395 -22.31 -20.59 -16.76
N VAL A 396 -23.41 -21.34 -16.92
CA VAL A 396 -24.51 -21.39 -15.93
C VAL A 396 -24.03 -21.98 -14.60
N ALA A 397 -23.26 -23.07 -14.64
CA ALA A 397 -22.68 -23.67 -13.43
C ALA A 397 -21.74 -22.70 -12.71
N MET A 398 -20.92 -21.96 -13.44
CA MET A 398 -20.02 -20.95 -12.86
C MET A 398 -20.77 -19.77 -12.24
N ALA A 399 -21.87 -19.32 -12.84
CA ALA A 399 -22.74 -18.32 -12.22
C ALA A 399 -23.31 -18.82 -10.89
N ALA A 400 -23.82 -20.06 -10.87
CA ALA A 400 -24.35 -20.68 -9.65
C ALA A 400 -23.28 -20.89 -8.57
N VAL A 401 -22.09 -21.37 -8.97
CA VAL A 401 -20.95 -21.56 -8.06
C VAL A 401 -20.49 -20.23 -7.47
N SER A 402 -20.35 -19.19 -8.31
CA SER A 402 -19.91 -17.87 -7.84
C SER A 402 -20.94 -17.25 -6.90
N PHE A 403 -22.23 -17.39 -7.19
CA PHE A 403 -23.31 -16.96 -6.29
C PHE A 403 -23.23 -17.69 -4.95
N ALA A 404 -23.17 -19.02 -4.97
CA ALA A 404 -23.16 -19.85 -3.75
C ALA A 404 -21.88 -19.60 -2.91
N ALA A 405 -20.72 -19.45 -3.56
CA ALA A 405 -19.47 -19.13 -2.88
C ALA A 405 -19.55 -17.78 -2.18
N MET A 406 -20.04 -16.73 -2.88
CA MET A 406 -20.17 -15.40 -2.27
C MET A 406 -21.22 -15.39 -1.16
N PHE A 407 -22.34 -16.10 -1.33
CA PHE A 407 -23.36 -16.21 -0.32
C PHE A 407 -22.84 -16.91 0.94
N GLY A 408 -22.13 -18.04 0.79
CA GLY A 408 -21.53 -18.77 1.91
C GLY A 408 -20.46 -17.95 2.65
N VAL A 409 -19.56 -17.31 1.91
CA VAL A 409 -18.53 -16.43 2.48
C VAL A 409 -19.17 -15.22 3.19
N GLY A 410 -20.15 -14.58 2.56
CA GLY A 410 -20.86 -13.45 3.14
C GLY A 410 -21.61 -13.81 4.43
N LEU A 411 -22.35 -14.93 4.44
CA LEU A 411 -23.02 -15.40 5.66
C LEU A 411 -22.04 -15.66 6.82
N PHE A 412 -20.84 -16.17 6.50
CA PHE A 412 -19.84 -16.48 7.51
C PHE A 412 -19.19 -15.24 8.12
N PHE A 413 -18.92 -14.21 7.30
CA PHE A 413 -18.18 -13.02 7.74
C PHE A 413 -19.07 -11.83 8.11
N GLU A 414 -20.23 -11.65 7.49
CA GLU A 414 -21.10 -10.49 7.70
C GLU A 414 -22.17 -10.69 8.79
N ASN A 415 -22.13 -11.82 9.50
CA ASN A 415 -23.02 -12.16 10.64
C ASN A 415 -24.52 -12.00 10.35
N GLY A 416 -24.95 -12.16 9.09
CA GLY A 416 -26.36 -12.10 8.77
C GLY A 416 -26.69 -11.88 7.29
N TYR A 417 -27.98 -11.83 7.02
CA TYR A 417 -28.53 -11.57 5.70
C TYR A 417 -28.78 -10.07 5.51
N SER A 418 -28.23 -9.50 4.46
CA SER A 418 -28.44 -8.10 4.08
C SER A 418 -28.77 -7.97 2.59
N ALA A 419 -29.47 -6.89 2.20
CA ALA A 419 -29.68 -6.57 0.79
C ALA A 419 -28.35 -6.32 0.04
N GLY A 420 -27.34 -5.78 0.74
CA GLY A 420 -25.99 -5.60 0.21
C GLY A 420 -25.32 -6.93 -0.13
N LEU A 421 -25.45 -7.96 0.73
CA LEU A 421 -24.94 -9.29 0.46
C LEU A 421 -25.57 -9.90 -0.79
N LEU A 422 -26.91 -9.78 -0.95
CA LEU A 422 -27.59 -10.28 -2.13
C LEU A 422 -27.08 -9.61 -3.42
N LEU A 423 -26.84 -8.30 -3.38
CA LEU A 423 -26.28 -7.56 -4.52
C LEU A 423 -24.86 -8.06 -4.86
N LYS A 424 -23.98 -8.28 -3.86
CA LYS A 424 -22.66 -8.90 -4.05
C LYS A 424 -22.76 -10.28 -4.70
N CYS A 425 -23.71 -11.11 -4.27
CA CYS A 425 -23.96 -12.44 -4.86
C CYS A 425 -24.42 -12.36 -6.33
N LEU A 426 -25.26 -11.39 -6.68
CA LEU A 426 -25.70 -11.17 -8.07
C LEU A 426 -24.53 -10.74 -8.95
N PHE A 427 -23.70 -9.81 -8.49
CA PHE A 427 -22.47 -9.43 -9.20
C PHE A 427 -21.53 -10.62 -9.37
N ALA A 428 -21.32 -11.42 -8.32
CA ALA A 428 -20.53 -12.63 -8.37
C ALA A 428 -21.03 -13.61 -9.44
N ALA A 429 -22.35 -13.84 -9.51
CA ALA A 429 -22.97 -14.71 -10.51
C ALA A 429 -22.73 -14.20 -11.94
N VAL A 430 -22.96 -12.91 -12.18
CA VAL A 430 -22.72 -12.28 -13.49
C VAL A 430 -21.23 -12.41 -13.87
N MET A 431 -20.31 -12.13 -12.96
CA MET A 431 -18.88 -12.22 -13.24
C MET A 431 -18.39 -13.66 -13.39
N GLY A 432 -19.03 -14.63 -12.74
CA GLY A 432 -18.81 -16.05 -12.98
C GLY A 432 -19.14 -16.45 -14.43
N LEU A 433 -20.29 -16.00 -14.95
CA LEU A 433 -20.69 -16.19 -16.34
C LEU A 433 -19.73 -15.46 -17.31
N VAL A 434 -19.45 -14.17 -17.05
CA VAL A 434 -18.54 -13.33 -17.86
C VAL A 434 -17.15 -13.95 -17.95
N SER A 435 -16.64 -14.55 -16.85
CA SER A 435 -15.36 -15.24 -16.84
C SER A 435 -15.28 -16.35 -17.88
N VAL A 436 -16.34 -17.17 -18.02
CA VAL A 436 -16.40 -18.25 -19.02
C VAL A 436 -16.48 -17.67 -20.43
N VAL A 437 -17.31 -16.64 -20.65
CA VAL A 437 -17.47 -16.01 -21.97
C VAL A 437 -16.14 -15.41 -22.43
N ILE A 438 -15.43 -14.69 -21.56
CA ILE A 438 -14.12 -14.13 -21.89
C ILE A 438 -13.07 -15.23 -22.08
N ALA A 439 -13.04 -16.25 -21.20
CA ALA A 439 -12.09 -17.36 -21.31
C ALA A 439 -12.20 -18.07 -22.67
N VAL A 440 -13.42 -18.41 -23.09
CA VAL A 440 -13.65 -19.12 -24.35
C VAL A 440 -13.55 -18.17 -25.55
N GLY A 441 -14.11 -16.97 -25.47
CA GLY A 441 -14.11 -15.99 -26.55
C GLY A 441 -12.71 -15.45 -26.89
N SER A 442 -11.79 -15.44 -25.92
CA SER A 442 -10.40 -15.00 -26.14
C SER A 442 -9.48 -16.10 -26.66
N LEU A 443 -9.91 -17.38 -26.69
CA LEU A 443 -9.06 -18.50 -27.15
C LEU A 443 -8.42 -18.26 -28.52
N PRO A 444 -9.12 -17.80 -29.58
CA PRO A 444 -8.51 -17.57 -30.88
C PRO A 444 -7.34 -16.58 -30.85
N PHE A 445 -7.42 -15.56 -29.98
CA PHE A 445 -6.34 -14.61 -29.76
C PHE A 445 -5.08 -15.30 -29.18
N TRP A 446 -5.27 -16.10 -28.13
CA TRP A 446 -4.17 -16.81 -27.47
C TRP A 446 -3.55 -17.86 -28.38
N GLU A 447 -4.38 -18.59 -29.14
CA GLU A 447 -3.97 -19.60 -30.12
C GLU A 447 -3.14 -18.99 -31.25
N ALA A 448 -3.58 -17.85 -31.79
CA ALA A 448 -2.87 -17.17 -32.87
C ALA A 448 -1.55 -16.54 -32.39
N THR A 449 -1.56 -15.88 -31.20
CA THR A 449 -0.40 -15.14 -30.70
C THR A 449 0.72 -16.04 -30.17
N PHE A 450 0.36 -17.14 -29.51
CA PHE A 450 1.32 -18.02 -28.83
C PHE A 450 1.42 -19.42 -29.44
N GLU A 451 0.76 -19.65 -30.58
CA GLU A 451 0.70 -20.95 -31.25
C GLU A 451 0.21 -22.07 -30.31
N ALA A 452 -0.76 -21.77 -29.46
CA ALA A 452 -1.31 -22.73 -28.53
C ALA A 452 -2.17 -23.77 -29.26
N ASN A 453 -2.00 -25.05 -28.90
CA ASN A 453 -2.72 -26.16 -29.50
C ASN A 453 -3.82 -26.62 -28.57
N THR A 454 -4.94 -25.89 -28.54
CA THR A 454 -6.11 -26.27 -27.73
C THR A 454 -6.84 -27.46 -28.37
N PRO A 455 -7.55 -28.30 -27.60
CA PRO A 455 -8.39 -29.37 -28.15
C PRO A 455 -9.41 -28.84 -29.18
N LEU A 456 -9.93 -27.63 -28.97
CA LEU A 456 -10.91 -27.01 -29.86
C LEU A 456 -10.29 -26.68 -31.22
N ARG A 457 -9.09 -26.09 -31.26
CA ARG A 457 -8.34 -25.81 -32.51
C ARG A 457 -7.99 -27.10 -33.27
N LEU A 458 -7.58 -28.13 -32.53
CA LEU A 458 -7.25 -29.43 -33.17
C LEU A 458 -8.51 -30.07 -33.76
N LEU A 459 -9.68 -29.97 -33.12
CA LEU A 459 -10.95 -30.44 -33.67
C LEU A 459 -11.38 -29.63 -34.91
N GLU A 460 -11.20 -28.31 -34.89
CA GLU A 460 -11.47 -27.47 -36.08
C GLU A 460 -10.59 -27.86 -37.28
N LEU A 461 -9.34 -28.23 -37.06
CA LEU A 461 -8.45 -28.74 -38.11
C LEU A 461 -8.93 -30.06 -38.71
N THR A 462 -9.68 -30.89 -37.97
CA THR A 462 -10.22 -32.16 -38.48
C THR A 462 -11.54 -32.01 -39.25
N ASN A 463 -12.03 -30.78 -39.44
CA ASN A 463 -13.24 -30.52 -40.21
C ASN A 463 -12.99 -30.78 -41.69
N PRO A 464 -13.77 -31.65 -42.37
CA PRO A 464 -13.61 -31.96 -43.80
C PRO A 464 -13.74 -30.74 -44.74
N ASN A 465 -14.38 -29.65 -44.26
CA ASN A 465 -14.49 -28.40 -45.02
C ASN A 465 -13.24 -27.52 -44.93
N ASN A 466 -12.21 -27.91 -44.14
CA ASN A 466 -10.91 -27.25 -44.17
C ASN A 466 -10.31 -27.31 -45.58
N GLU A 467 -9.77 -26.21 -46.06
CA GLU A 467 -9.31 -26.05 -47.43
C GLU A 467 -8.36 -27.20 -47.87
N LEU A 468 -7.36 -27.53 -47.06
CA LEU A 468 -6.39 -28.59 -47.38
C LEU A 468 -7.04 -29.98 -47.38
N LEU A 469 -7.93 -30.28 -46.43
CA LEU A 469 -8.61 -31.58 -46.38
C LEU A 469 -9.62 -31.72 -47.53
N ARG A 470 -10.29 -30.62 -47.88
CA ARG A 470 -11.18 -30.59 -49.06
C ARG A 470 -10.41 -30.81 -50.35
N ARG A 471 -9.25 -30.16 -50.50
CA ARG A 471 -8.36 -30.43 -51.66
C ARG A 471 -7.89 -31.87 -51.66
N LEU A 472 -7.47 -32.43 -50.53
CA LEU A 472 -7.07 -33.82 -50.41
C LEU A 472 -8.19 -34.77 -50.82
N MET A 473 -9.43 -34.49 -50.41
CA MET A 473 -10.60 -35.27 -50.77
C MET A 473 -10.90 -35.26 -52.28
N ILE A 474 -10.70 -34.11 -52.95
CA ILE A 474 -11.04 -33.95 -54.38
C ILE A 474 -9.89 -34.37 -55.29
N GLU A 475 -8.62 -33.94 -54.97
CA GLU A 475 -7.47 -34.10 -55.83
C GLU A 475 -6.72 -35.43 -55.59
N ALA A 476 -6.84 -36.00 -54.35
CA ALA A 476 -6.17 -37.25 -53.95
C ALA A 476 -7.08 -38.11 -53.05
N PRO A 477 -8.23 -38.62 -53.58
CA PRO A 477 -9.24 -39.31 -52.79
C PRO A 477 -8.73 -40.56 -52.09
N GLY A 478 -7.81 -41.32 -52.69
CA GLY A 478 -7.20 -42.50 -52.05
C GLY A 478 -6.40 -42.14 -50.82
N THR A 479 -5.58 -41.06 -50.90
CA THR A 479 -4.80 -40.54 -49.78
C THR A 479 -5.74 -39.97 -48.66
N TYR A 480 -6.86 -39.33 -49.04
CA TYR A 480 -7.85 -38.88 -48.06
C TYR A 480 -8.43 -40.04 -47.28
N HIS A 481 -8.87 -41.10 -47.96
CA HIS A 481 -9.41 -42.30 -47.32
C HIS A 481 -8.39 -43.01 -46.43
N HIS A 482 -7.16 -43.12 -46.88
CA HIS A 482 -6.05 -43.62 -46.06
C HIS A 482 -5.90 -42.81 -44.78
N SER A 483 -5.80 -41.49 -44.91
CA SER A 483 -5.64 -40.56 -43.77
C SER A 483 -6.81 -40.65 -42.78
N LEU A 484 -8.05 -40.84 -43.26
CA LEU A 484 -9.24 -41.04 -42.42
C LEU A 484 -9.16 -42.32 -41.58
N ILE A 485 -8.73 -43.47 -42.21
CA ILE A 485 -8.56 -44.74 -41.51
C ILE A 485 -7.44 -44.65 -40.48
N VAL A 486 -6.28 -44.08 -40.86
CA VAL A 486 -5.15 -43.89 -39.96
C VAL A 486 -5.54 -42.96 -38.78
N ALA A 487 -6.33 -41.91 -39.04
CA ALA A 487 -6.80 -41.00 -37.99
C ALA A 487 -7.68 -41.71 -36.94
N ASN A 488 -8.61 -42.58 -37.37
CA ASN A 488 -9.44 -43.34 -36.47
C ASN A 488 -8.62 -44.35 -35.62
N LEU A 489 -7.64 -45.02 -36.24
CA LEU A 489 -6.77 -45.97 -35.54
C LEU A 489 -5.86 -45.24 -34.55
N ALA A 490 -5.26 -44.11 -34.94
CA ALA A 490 -4.38 -43.30 -34.09
C ALA A 490 -5.13 -42.69 -32.91
N GLU A 491 -6.37 -42.23 -33.13
CA GLU A 491 -7.22 -41.71 -32.07
C GLU A 491 -7.52 -42.79 -31.03
N THR A 492 -7.93 -44.00 -31.49
CA THR A 492 -8.21 -45.11 -30.61
C THR A 492 -7.00 -45.55 -29.81
N ALA A 493 -5.86 -45.69 -30.47
CA ALA A 493 -4.59 -46.04 -29.82
C ALA A 493 -4.17 -44.97 -28.78
N ALA A 494 -4.28 -43.70 -29.15
CA ALA A 494 -3.98 -42.59 -28.24
C ALA A 494 -4.90 -42.59 -27.00
N TYR A 495 -6.18 -42.94 -27.17
CA TYR A 495 -7.13 -43.05 -26.08
C TYR A 495 -6.73 -44.17 -25.08
N GLU A 496 -6.36 -45.35 -25.58
CA GLU A 496 -5.97 -46.48 -24.73
C GLU A 496 -4.68 -46.21 -23.90
N ILE A 497 -3.76 -45.45 -24.42
CA ILE A 497 -2.52 -45.11 -23.69
C ILE A 497 -2.61 -43.78 -22.95
N GLY A 498 -3.79 -43.12 -22.92
CA GLY A 498 -3.98 -41.82 -22.27
C GLY A 498 -3.24 -40.66 -22.92
N ALA A 499 -2.91 -40.76 -24.21
CA ALA A 499 -2.29 -39.70 -24.99
C ALA A 499 -3.33 -38.69 -25.54
N ASN A 500 -2.85 -37.65 -26.23
CA ASN A 500 -3.72 -36.63 -26.82
C ASN A 500 -4.42 -37.12 -28.06
N THR A 501 -5.66 -37.58 -27.95
CA THR A 501 -6.49 -38.15 -29.02
C THR A 501 -6.75 -37.14 -30.13
N ALA A 502 -7.07 -35.87 -29.80
CA ALA A 502 -7.33 -34.84 -30.81
C ALA A 502 -6.07 -34.51 -31.65
N LEU A 503 -4.89 -34.52 -31.04
CA LEU A 503 -3.63 -34.31 -31.73
C LEU A 503 -3.30 -35.51 -32.65
N ALA A 504 -3.47 -36.74 -32.15
CA ALA A 504 -3.22 -37.93 -32.93
C ALA A 504 -4.14 -37.97 -34.17
N ARG A 505 -5.43 -37.68 -34.00
CA ARG A 505 -6.41 -37.60 -35.09
C ARG A 505 -6.05 -36.50 -36.10
N ALA A 506 -5.82 -35.26 -35.64
CA ALA A 506 -5.48 -34.14 -36.51
C ALA A 506 -4.17 -34.39 -37.25
N GLY A 507 -3.12 -34.87 -36.57
CA GLY A 507 -1.83 -35.23 -37.20
C GLY A 507 -1.99 -36.25 -38.30
N ALA A 508 -2.81 -37.30 -38.05
CA ALA A 508 -3.06 -38.33 -39.05
C ALA A 508 -3.87 -37.83 -40.25
N TYR A 509 -4.80 -36.88 -40.09
CA TYR A 509 -5.47 -36.30 -41.27
C TYR A 509 -4.53 -35.56 -42.21
N TYR A 510 -3.48 -34.93 -41.68
CA TYR A 510 -2.56 -34.08 -42.46
C TYR A 510 -1.23 -34.74 -42.80
N HIS A 511 -0.90 -35.94 -42.31
CA HIS A 511 0.43 -36.53 -42.45
C HIS A 511 0.89 -36.63 -43.91
N ASP A 512 -0.03 -36.90 -44.80
CA ASP A 512 0.20 -37.16 -46.22
C ASP A 512 -0.23 -36.04 -47.17
N ILE A 513 -0.52 -34.81 -46.68
CA ILE A 513 -0.96 -33.70 -47.54
C ILE A 513 0.03 -33.33 -48.66
N GLY A 514 1.31 -33.64 -48.50
CA GLY A 514 2.32 -33.38 -49.52
C GLY A 514 2.14 -34.20 -50.81
N LYS A 515 1.36 -35.28 -50.75
CA LYS A 515 0.99 -36.06 -51.93
C LYS A 515 0.11 -35.27 -52.90
N LEU A 516 -0.55 -34.19 -52.45
CA LEU A 516 -1.30 -33.24 -53.27
C LEU A 516 -0.44 -32.60 -54.41
N LYS A 517 0.87 -32.58 -54.27
CA LYS A 517 1.74 -32.00 -55.29
C LYS A 517 1.77 -32.84 -56.55
N ASN A 518 1.72 -34.17 -56.41
CA ASN A 518 1.72 -35.13 -57.51
C ASN A 518 0.85 -36.36 -57.13
N PRO A 519 -0.48 -36.23 -57.09
CA PRO A 519 -1.36 -37.27 -56.50
C PRO A 519 -1.22 -38.63 -57.20
N GLN A 520 -1.12 -38.64 -58.52
CA GLN A 520 -1.06 -39.87 -59.35
C GLN A 520 0.25 -40.66 -59.21
N MET A 521 1.28 -40.06 -58.60
CA MET A 521 2.51 -40.76 -58.28
C MET A 521 2.37 -41.71 -57.08
N PHE A 522 1.23 -41.72 -56.40
CA PHE A 522 0.95 -42.59 -55.25
C PHE A 522 -0.10 -43.62 -55.62
N SER A 523 0.21 -44.88 -55.35
CA SER A 523 -0.59 -46.05 -55.81
C SER A 523 -2.06 -45.98 -55.45
N GLU A 524 -2.39 -45.45 -54.29
CA GLU A 524 -3.77 -45.27 -53.77
C GLU A 524 -4.61 -44.28 -54.60
N ASN A 525 -3.96 -43.41 -55.43
CA ASN A 525 -4.67 -42.44 -56.27
C ASN A 525 -4.56 -42.76 -57.77
N GLN A 526 -3.88 -43.86 -58.15
CA GLN A 526 -3.73 -44.28 -59.56
C GLN A 526 -5.02 -44.84 -60.14
N ALA A 527 -5.32 -44.50 -61.41
CA ALA A 527 -6.50 -44.98 -62.14
C ALA A 527 -6.10 -45.93 -63.29
N GLY A 528 -5.41 -47.03 -62.97
CA GLY A 528 -5.08 -48.07 -63.96
C GLY A 528 -3.81 -47.85 -64.72
N TYR A 529 -3.06 -46.79 -64.50
CA TYR A 529 -1.74 -46.50 -65.04
C TYR A 529 -0.78 -46.05 -63.95
N ASN A 530 0.44 -46.61 -63.96
CA ASN A 530 1.48 -46.25 -63.00
C ASN A 530 2.49 -45.30 -63.62
N PRO A 531 2.49 -44.00 -63.32
CA PRO A 531 3.44 -43.05 -63.91
C PRO A 531 4.90 -43.30 -63.56
N HIS A 532 5.19 -44.15 -62.56
CA HIS A 532 6.57 -44.56 -62.25
C HIS A 532 7.22 -45.48 -63.28
N ASP A 533 6.40 -46.15 -64.09
CA ASP A 533 6.92 -47.07 -65.11
C ASP A 533 7.70 -46.33 -66.23
N ASP A 534 7.41 -45.04 -66.43
CA ASP A 534 8.10 -44.19 -67.41
C ASP A 534 9.23 -43.33 -66.77
N LEU A 535 9.54 -43.52 -65.50
CA LEU A 535 10.53 -42.70 -64.77
C LEU A 535 11.80 -43.54 -64.44
N ALA A 536 12.94 -42.87 -64.41
CA ALA A 536 14.13 -43.44 -63.79
C ALA A 536 13.90 -43.72 -62.30
N PRO A 537 14.39 -44.87 -61.75
CA PRO A 537 14.16 -45.26 -60.36
C PRO A 537 14.57 -44.21 -59.36
N GLU A 538 15.63 -43.45 -59.60
CA GLU A 538 16.10 -42.37 -58.74
C GLU A 538 15.10 -41.21 -58.70
N THR A 539 14.46 -40.89 -59.83
CA THR A 539 13.43 -39.82 -59.92
C THR A 539 12.15 -40.25 -59.19
N SER A 540 11.76 -41.51 -59.41
CA SER A 540 10.62 -42.14 -58.73
C SER A 540 10.77 -42.13 -57.18
N ALA A 541 11.93 -42.63 -56.71
CA ALA A 541 12.27 -42.62 -55.31
C ALA A 541 12.29 -41.18 -54.69
N LYS A 542 12.83 -40.22 -55.49
CA LYS A 542 12.86 -38.83 -55.08
C LYS A 542 11.44 -38.22 -54.88
N ILE A 543 10.53 -38.50 -55.81
CA ILE A 543 9.14 -38.02 -55.72
C ILE A 543 8.47 -38.59 -54.44
N ILE A 544 8.60 -39.92 -54.23
CA ILE A 544 8.01 -40.59 -53.09
C ILE A 544 8.60 -40.04 -51.78
N THR A 545 9.93 -39.90 -51.70
CA THR A 545 10.57 -39.44 -50.45
C THR A 545 10.46 -37.93 -50.19
N GLN A 546 10.03 -37.14 -51.18
CA GLN A 546 9.90 -35.69 -51.10
C GLN A 546 8.59 -35.24 -50.43
N HIS A 547 7.49 -36.06 -50.46
CA HIS A 547 6.17 -35.65 -50.01
C HIS A 547 6.14 -35.12 -48.56
N PRO A 548 6.92 -35.61 -47.57
CA PRO A 548 6.89 -35.02 -46.24
C PRO A 548 7.40 -33.58 -46.21
N LYS A 549 8.39 -33.26 -47.04
CA LYS A 549 8.94 -31.90 -47.16
C LYS A 549 7.92 -30.98 -47.84
N ASP A 550 7.31 -31.44 -48.93
CA ASP A 550 6.28 -30.71 -49.67
C ASP A 550 5.05 -30.49 -48.78
N GLY A 551 4.68 -31.48 -47.97
CA GLY A 551 3.60 -31.39 -46.98
C GLY A 551 3.87 -30.36 -45.90
N VAL A 552 5.10 -30.29 -45.38
CA VAL A 552 5.49 -29.24 -44.40
C VAL A 552 5.42 -27.84 -45.01
N GLU A 553 5.87 -27.68 -46.27
CA GLU A 553 5.80 -26.40 -46.97
C GLU A 553 4.36 -25.97 -47.21
N MET A 554 3.52 -26.85 -47.70
CA MET A 554 2.11 -26.64 -47.96
C MET A 554 1.34 -26.36 -46.66
N GLY A 555 1.55 -27.14 -45.61
CA GLY A 555 0.93 -26.93 -44.30
C GLY A 555 1.31 -25.63 -43.68
N ARG A 556 2.58 -25.20 -43.80
CA ARG A 556 3.05 -23.89 -43.32
C ARG A 556 2.37 -22.74 -44.07
N ALA A 557 2.24 -22.83 -45.39
CA ALA A 557 1.56 -21.82 -46.20
C ALA A 557 0.07 -21.64 -45.80
N HIS A 558 -0.58 -22.70 -45.31
CA HIS A 558 -1.98 -22.68 -44.84
C HIS A 558 -2.10 -22.55 -43.32
N GLY A 559 -1.06 -22.14 -42.60
CA GLY A 559 -1.11 -21.83 -41.19
C GLY A 559 -1.33 -23.03 -40.25
N LEU A 560 -0.97 -24.24 -40.66
CA LEU A 560 -1.03 -25.41 -39.77
C LEU A 560 -0.09 -25.23 -38.57
N PRO A 561 -0.51 -25.64 -37.35
CA PRO A 561 0.33 -25.59 -36.17
C PRO A 561 1.64 -26.38 -36.32
N ASN A 562 2.72 -25.88 -35.70
CA ASN A 562 4.03 -26.55 -35.77
C ASN A 562 3.99 -28.02 -35.33
N VAL A 563 3.11 -28.36 -34.34
CA VAL A 563 2.96 -29.75 -33.89
C VAL A 563 2.44 -30.67 -35.00
N ILE A 564 1.56 -30.18 -35.87
CA ILE A 564 1.07 -30.93 -37.05
C ILE A 564 2.15 -31.00 -38.13
N LEU A 565 2.89 -29.89 -38.36
CA LEU A 565 4.03 -29.88 -39.28
C LEU A 565 5.14 -30.88 -38.86
N ASP A 566 5.31 -31.08 -37.55
CA ASP A 566 6.25 -32.09 -37.06
C ASP A 566 5.75 -33.51 -37.32
N VAL A 567 4.46 -33.81 -37.20
CA VAL A 567 3.88 -35.10 -37.60
C VAL A 567 4.09 -35.33 -39.09
N ILE A 568 3.80 -34.34 -39.95
CA ILE A 568 4.01 -34.42 -41.41
C ILE A 568 5.50 -34.68 -41.74
N ARG A 569 6.42 -34.07 -40.99
CA ARG A 569 7.86 -34.22 -41.19
C ARG A 569 8.40 -35.61 -40.80
N GLU A 570 7.79 -36.19 -39.75
CA GLU A 570 8.38 -37.34 -39.06
C GLU A 570 7.74 -38.68 -39.42
N HIS A 571 6.51 -38.68 -40.01
CA HIS A 571 5.77 -39.92 -40.28
C HIS A 571 6.51 -40.87 -41.28
N ALA A 572 7.29 -40.33 -42.24
CA ALA A 572 8.06 -41.09 -43.21
C ALA A 572 9.56 -40.83 -43.06
N LYS A 573 10.14 -41.07 -41.89
CA LYS A 573 11.59 -41.01 -41.65
C LYS A 573 12.28 -42.22 -42.33
N VAL A 574 12.46 -42.15 -43.64
CA VAL A 574 13.40 -43.05 -44.35
C VAL A 574 14.82 -42.48 -44.15
N THR A 575 15.61 -43.15 -43.33
CA THR A 575 16.95 -42.69 -42.95
C THR A 575 18.00 -42.85 -44.03
N SER A 576 17.80 -43.70 -45.02
CA SER A 576 18.60 -43.79 -46.26
C SER A 576 17.95 -44.73 -47.29
N LEU A 577 18.20 -44.48 -48.59
CA LEU A 577 17.81 -45.36 -49.68
C LEU A 577 18.37 -46.81 -49.55
N SER A 578 19.42 -47.00 -48.75
CA SER A 578 20.04 -48.32 -48.51
C SER A 578 19.21 -49.26 -47.63
N GLN A 579 18.08 -48.80 -47.09
CA GLN A 579 17.14 -49.61 -46.28
C GLN A 579 15.88 -50.02 -47.09
N LEU A 580 15.79 -49.59 -48.37
CA LEU A 580 14.67 -49.88 -49.25
C LEU A 580 15.04 -50.92 -50.37
N CYS A 581 16.29 -51.41 -50.41
CA CYS A 581 16.76 -52.49 -51.29
C CYS A 581 16.92 -53.81 -50.58
#